data_06f3d8d77128293ad25b6bf5817048ca
#
_entry.id   06f3d8d77128293ad25b6bf5817048ca
#
_cell.length_a   1.000
_cell.length_b   1.000
_cell.length_c   1.000
_cell.angle_alpha   90.00
_cell.angle_beta   90.00
_cell.angle_gamma   90.00
#
_symmetry.space_group_name_H-M   'P 1'
#
loop_
_entity.id
_entity.type
_entity.pdbx_description
1 polymer ?
#
loop_
_entity_poly.entity_id
_entity_poly.type
_entity_poly.pdbx_seq_one_letter_code
_entity_poly.pdbx_strand_id
1 'polypeptide(L)'
;MSGTRAASIPGKSKSASIWRRILSTFAEIGFLLGLLSLYKAGRLAAVHHTHSAWLNARWAHKIDTLLSRPSTPWLQEHLSDRVLHAANVYYASVHFPLTAAFVASCLFSLERSAYLRMRNTLVTMTFIALVVEIAIPLAPPRMFPQWGYQDTMNTIGPSAYAGHVGKVANQLAAMPSLHVGWASLIALTLWRYAPRWIGALGVGHAMATITVVTITANHWRIDGIVALIVLFATDRAFGKRCRDGVAPAESPVTSPT
;
A
#
# COMPACT_ATOMS: atom_id res chain seq x y z
N MET A 1 -20.60 -51.86 -41.58
CA MET A 1 -21.02 -50.59 -41.01
C MET A 1 -19.78 -49.90 -40.42
N SER A 2 -19.23 -48.94 -41.16
CA SER A 2 -17.97 -48.27 -40.85
C SER A 2 -18.33 -46.99 -40.08
N GLY A 3 -17.94 -46.91 -38.79
CA GLY A 3 -18.10 -45.74 -37.94
C GLY A 3 -16.92 -44.80 -38.11
N THR A 4 -17.12 -43.71 -38.79
CA THR A 4 -16.17 -42.60 -38.92
C THR A 4 -16.03 -41.87 -37.56
N ARG A 5 -14.89 -42.07 -36.87
CA ARG A 5 -14.47 -41.23 -35.74
C ARG A 5 -14.13 -39.81 -36.24
N ALA A 6 -14.93 -38.83 -35.88
CA ALA A 6 -14.61 -37.44 -36.08
C ALA A 6 -13.37 -37.06 -35.25
N ALA A 7 -12.28 -36.70 -35.90
CA ALA A 7 -11.09 -36.20 -35.29
C ALA A 7 -11.36 -34.81 -34.69
N SER A 8 -11.29 -34.68 -33.37
CA SER A 8 -11.39 -33.39 -32.68
C SER A 8 -10.15 -32.53 -33.01
N ILE A 9 -10.34 -31.34 -33.53
CA ILE A 9 -9.29 -30.39 -33.90
C ILE A 9 -8.71 -29.77 -32.61
N PRO A 10 -7.43 -30.05 -32.24
CA PRO A 10 -6.86 -29.62 -30.95
C PRO A 10 -6.45 -28.17 -30.84
N GLY A 11 -6.58 -27.36 -31.91
CA GLY A 11 -6.01 -26.00 -31.97
C GLY A 11 -6.86 -24.90 -31.33
N LYS A 12 -8.18 -25.02 -31.32
CA LYS A 12 -9.09 -23.93 -30.89
C LYS A 12 -9.15 -23.70 -29.37
N SER A 13 -8.84 -24.69 -28.54
CA SER A 13 -8.98 -24.58 -27.08
C SER A 13 -7.79 -23.83 -26.43
N LYS A 14 -6.57 -24.04 -26.93
CA LYS A 14 -5.36 -23.36 -26.38
C LYS A 14 -5.32 -21.87 -26.71
N SER A 15 -5.67 -21.47 -27.92
CA SER A 15 -5.74 -20.07 -28.36
C SER A 15 -6.79 -19.28 -27.53
N ALA A 16 -7.99 -19.82 -27.35
CA ALA A 16 -9.02 -19.18 -26.54
C ALA A 16 -8.61 -18.98 -25.07
N SER A 17 -7.82 -19.90 -24.50
CA SER A 17 -7.33 -19.80 -23.13
C SER A 17 -6.26 -18.69 -22.97
N ILE A 18 -5.39 -18.54 -23.99
CA ILE A 18 -4.35 -17.48 -24.02
C ILE A 18 -5.02 -16.10 -24.11
N TRP A 19 -5.96 -15.93 -25.04
CA TRP A 19 -6.68 -14.67 -25.19
C TRP A 19 -7.46 -14.27 -23.94
N ARG A 20 -8.10 -15.20 -23.24
CA ARG A 20 -8.76 -14.94 -21.97
C ARG A 20 -7.78 -14.47 -20.90
N ARG A 21 -6.59 -15.06 -20.81
CA ARG A 21 -5.54 -14.60 -19.87
C ARG A 21 -5.07 -13.19 -20.20
N ILE A 22 -4.80 -12.91 -21.46
CA ILE A 22 -4.38 -11.57 -21.93
C ILE A 22 -5.46 -10.54 -21.58
N LEU A 23 -6.71 -10.78 -21.95
CA LEU A 23 -7.82 -9.87 -21.66
C LEU A 23 -8.02 -9.67 -20.15
N SER A 24 -7.91 -10.73 -19.33
CA SER A 24 -8.02 -10.61 -17.87
C SER A 24 -6.87 -9.81 -17.27
N THR A 25 -5.65 -9.90 -17.82
CA THR A 25 -4.50 -9.11 -17.40
C THR A 25 -4.69 -7.63 -17.73
N PHE A 26 -5.13 -7.31 -18.96
CA PHE A 26 -5.42 -5.92 -19.33
C PHE A 26 -6.58 -5.32 -18.51
N ALA A 27 -7.63 -6.09 -18.25
CA ALA A 27 -8.73 -5.66 -17.39
C ALA A 27 -8.27 -5.37 -15.96
N GLU A 28 -7.37 -6.18 -15.42
CA GLU A 28 -6.79 -6.00 -14.09
C GLU A 28 -5.91 -4.74 -14.02
N ILE A 29 -5.06 -4.53 -15.01
CA ILE A 29 -4.22 -3.32 -15.12
C ILE A 29 -5.12 -2.09 -15.24
N GLY A 30 -6.13 -2.12 -16.12
CA GLY A 30 -7.09 -1.03 -16.30
C GLY A 30 -7.86 -0.72 -15.01
N PHE A 31 -8.26 -1.73 -14.25
CA PHE A 31 -8.90 -1.59 -12.95
C PHE A 31 -7.99 -0.87 -11.94
N LEU A 32 -6.73 -1.31 -11.82
CA LEU A 32 -5.76 -0.71 -10.87
C LEU A 32 -5.41 0.73 -11.27
N LEU A 33 -5.25 1.03 -12.56
CA LEU A 33 -5.01 2.39 -13.05
C LEU A 33 -6.24 3.28 -12.83
N GLY A 34 -7.45 2.76 -13.05
CA GLY A 34 -8.71 3.47 -12.78
C GLY A 34 -8.84 3.81 -11.28
N LEU A 35 -8.51 2.87 -10.41
CA LEU A 35 -8.50 3.08 -8.97
C LEU A 35 -7.48 4.14 -8.54
N LEU A 36 -6.27 4.10 -9.10
CA LEU A 36 -5.24 5.12 -8.84
C LEU A 36 -5.70 6.50 -9.30
N SER A 37 -6.36 6.59 -10.45
CA SER A 37 -6.90 7.84 -10.98
C SER A 37 -8.03 8.38 -10.09
N LEU A 38 -8.94 7.52 -9.63
CA LEU A 38 -10.00 7.86 -8.68
C LEU A 38 -9.43 8.35 -7.34
N TYR A 39 -8.42 7.65 -6.83
CA TYR A 39 -7.72 8.06 -5.61
C TYR A 39 -7.10 9.46 -5.76
N LYS A 40 -6.39 9.71 -6.87
CA LYS A 40 -5.82 11.05 -7.16
C LYS A 40 -6.89 12.12 -7.27
N ALA A 41 -8.01 11.84 -7.96
CA ALA A 41 -9.13 12.77 -8.09
C ALA A 41 -9.78 13.08 -6.73
N GLY A 42 -10.00 12.06 -5.90
CA GLY A 42 -10.54 12.21 -4.54
C GLY A 42 -9.63 13.08 -3.65
N ARG A 43 -8.31 12.89 -3.74
CA ARG A 43 -7.35 13.75 -3.01
C ARG A 43 -7.38 15.20 -3.48
N LEU A 44 -7.57 15.44 -4.77
CA LEU A 44 -7.73 16.81 -5.29
C LEU A 44 -9.00 17.48 -4.76
N ALA A 45 -10.10 16.74 -4.62
CA ALA A 45 -11.35 17.26 -4.05
C ALA A 45 -11.23 17.63 -2.56
N ALA A 46 -10.32 17.00 -1.82
CA ALA A 46 -10.11 17.22 -0.38
C ALA A 46 -9.32 18.50 -0.03
N VAL A 47 -8.89 19.31 -1.01
CA VAL A 47 -7.99 20.47 -0.80
C VAL A 47 -8.57 21.57 0.09
N HIS A 48 -9.90 21.66 0.24
CA HIS A 48 -10.54 22.78 0.90
C HIS A 48 -10.53 22.76 2.45
N HIS A 49 -9.95 21.74 3.09
CA HIS A 49 -9.98 21.54 4.54
C HIS A 49 -8.67 21.88 5.27
N THR A 50 -7.92 22.88 4.79
CA THR A 50 -6.62 23.27 5.37
C THR A 50 -6.69 23.58 6.85
N HIS A 51 -7.68 24.39 7.30
CA HIS A 51 -7.83 24.76 8.71
C HIS A 51 -8.03 23.54 9.62
N SER A 52 -8.90 22.60 9.23
CA SER A 52 -9.13 21.37 9.99
C SER A 52 -7.88 20.48 10.07
N ALA A 53 -7.09 20.42 9.00
CA ALA A 53 -5.84 19.65 8.98
C ALA A 53 -4.80 20.16 9.99
N TRP A 54 -4.72 21.50 10.16
CA TRP A 54 -3.84 22.11 11.15
C TRP A 54 -4.34 21.90 12.59
N LEU A 55 -5.65 21.99 12.82
CA LEU A 55 -6.23 21.69 14.14
C LEU A 55 -6.02 20.22 14.51
N ASN A 56 -6.23 19.31 13.55
CA ASN A 56 -6.04 17.88 13.75
C ASN A 56 -4.57 17.53 14.07
N ALA A 57 -3.60 18.25 13.52
CA ALA A 57 -2.19 18.03 13.82
C ALA A 57 -1.85 18.25 15.30
N ARG A 58 -2.60 19.05 16.04
CA ARG A 58 -2.35 19.29 17.48
C ARG A 58 -2.56 18.04 18.33
N TRP A 59 -3.63 17.28 18.07
CA TRP A 59 -3.84 16.01 18.78
C TRP A 59 -2.87 14.92 18.29
N ALA A 60 -2.58 14.88 16.98
CA ALA A 60 -1.59 13.96 16.44
C ALA A 60 -0.20 14.20 17.05
N HIS A 61 0.22 15.47 17.21
CA HIS A 61 1.44 15.85 17.89
C HIS A 61 1.47 15.38 19.36
N LYS A 62 0.37 15.59 20.11
CA LYS A 62 0.28 15.12 21.50
C LYS A 62 0.46 13.61 21.60
N ILE A 63 -0.19 12.84 20.72
CA ILE A 63 -0.04 11.38 20.69
C ILE A 63 1.38 11.00 20.27
N ASP A 64 1.94 11.67 19.25
CA ASP A 64 3.29 11.40 18.77
C ASP A 64 4.33 11.62 19.86
N THR A 65 4.23 12.68 20.67
CA THR A 65 5.13 12.94 21.80
C THR A 65 5.08 11.88 22.89
N LEU A 66 3.92 11.24 23.08
CA LEU A 66 3.77 10.12 24.03
C LEU A 66 4.39 8.81 23.49
N LEU A 67 4.30 8.59 22.17
CA LEU A 67 4.78 7.38 21.50
C LEU A 67 6.27 7.46 21.14
N SER A 68 6.85 8.66 21.13
CA SER A 68 8.13 8.95 20.46
C SER A 68 9.31 9.06 21.44
N ARG A 69 10.07 7.99 21.55
CA ARG A 69 11.42 8.07 22.17
C ARG A 69 12.39 7.22 21.35
N PRO A 70 13.39 7.80 20.67
CA PRO A 70 13.64 9.25 20.53
C PRO A 70 12.59 9.97 19.66
N SER A 71 12.42 11.28 19.86
CA SER A 71 11.48 12.09 19.06
C SER A 71 12.01 12.30 17.63
N THR A 72 11.09 12.59 16.68
CA THR A 72 11.50 12.87 15.29
C THR A 72 12.39 14.11 15.18
N PRO A 73 12.15 15.25 15.87
CA PRO A 73 13.08 16.36 15.89
C PRO A 73 14.48 15.97 16.37
N TRP A 74 14.57 15.19 17.45
CA TRP A 74 15.86 14.70 17.94
C TRP A 74 16.58 13.82 16.90
N LEU A 75 15.87 12.93 16.22
CA LEU A 75 16.45 12.12 15.15
C LEU A 75 16.97 12.98 14.01
N GLN A 76 16.22 14.00 13.57
CA GLN A 76 16.61 14.90 12.50
C GLN A 76 17.86 15.72 12.86
N GLU A 77 18.00 16.10 14.11
CA GLU A 77 19.17 16.86 14.61
C GLU A 77 20.45 16.00 14.67
N HIS A 78 20.32 14.69 14.97
CA HIS A 78 21.47 13.79 15.17
C HIS A 78 21.83 12.98 13.90
N LEU A 79 21.03 13.03 12.86
CA LEU A 79 21.30 12.39 11.58
C LEU A 79 22.06 13.35 10.64
N SER A 80 23.00 12.82 9.86
CA SER A 80 23.68 13.62 8.86
C SER A 80 22.76 13.95 7.67
N ASP A 81 23.02 15.07 7.00
CA ASP A 81 22.30 15.47 5.79
C ASP A 81 22.33 14.40 4.71
N ARG A 82 23.41 13.60 4.63
CA ARG A 82 23.50 12.47 3.67
C ARG A 82 22.43 11.41 3.95
N VAL A 83 22.20 11.08 5.21
CA VAL A 83 21.17 10.09 5.62
C VAL A 83 19.77 10.66 5.34
N LEU A 84 19.55 11.92 5.68
CA LEU A 84 18.25 12.58 5.41
C LEU A 84 18.01 12.74 3.92
N HIS A 85 19.04 13.05 3.12
CA HIS A 85 18.95 13.07 1.65
C HIS A 85 18.58 11.69 1.08
N ALA A 86 19.27 10.64 1.52
CA ALA A 86 18.97 9.26 1.10
C ALA A 86 17.52 8.86 1.46
N ALA A 87 17.05 9.27 2.64
CA ALA A 87 15.67 9.07 3.06
C ALA A 87 14.67 9.81 2.15
N ASN A 88 14.96 11.06 1.77
CA ASN A 88 14.14 11.82 0.83
C ASN A 88 14.10 11.18 -0.56
N VAL A 89 15.26 10.71 -1.07
CA VAL A 89 15.33 9.97 -2.35
C VAL A 89 14.49 8.71 -2.29
N TYR A 90 14.63 7.93 -1.22
CA TYR A 90 13.84 6.71 -1.03
C TYR A 90 12.33 7.02 -1.02
N TYR A 91 11.90 8.02 -0.25
CA TYR A 91 10.51 8.43 -0.15
C TYR A 91 9.96 8.86 -1.52
N ALA A 92 10.71 9.72 -2.24
CA ALA A 92 10.25 10.33 -3.49
C ALA A 92 10.28 9.35 -4.68
N SER A 93 11.26 8.42 -4.71
CA SER A 93 11.61 7.71 -5.95
C SER A 93 11.57 6.19 -5.85
N VAL A 94 11.59 5.59 -4.64
CA VAL A 94 11.71 4.14 -4.49
C VAL A 94 10.37 3.48 -4.16
N HIS A 95 9.65 4.01 -3.20
CA HIS A 95 8.48 3.35 -2.63
C HIS A 95 7.37 3.05 -3.66
N PHE A 96 6.93 4.04 -4.43
CA PHE A 96 5.84 3.85 -5.39
C PHE A 96 6.21 2.96 -6.58
N PRO A 97 7.38 3.13 -7.25
CA PRO A 97 7.79 2.22 -8.30
C PRO A 97 7.96 0.78 -7.82
N LEU A 98 8.53 0.58 -6.63
CA LEU A 98 8.68 -0.75 -6.04
C LEU A 98 7.33 -1.40 -5.76
N THR A 99 6.37 -0.64 -5.21
CA THR A 99 5.02 -1.15 -4.97
C THR A 99 4.33 -1.52 -6.28
N ALA A 100 4.44 -0.70 -7.32
CA ALA A 100 3.87 -1.00 -8.63
C ALA A 100 4.49 -2.25 -9.26
N ALA A 101 5.82 -2.37 -9.22
CA ALA A 101 6.54 -3.54 -9.71
C ALA A 101 6.17 -4.81 -8.92
N PHE A 102 6.02 -4.69 -7.61
CA PHE A 102 5.57 -5.79 -6.75
C PHE A 102 4.16 -6.27 -7.11
N VAL A 103 3.19 -5.36 -7.25
CA VAL A 103 1.81 -5.71 -7.63
C VAL A 103 1.79 -6.37 -9.01
N ALA A 104 2.55 -5.83 -9.97
CA ALA A 104 2.69 -6.43 -11.29
C ALA A 104 3.31 -7.83 -11.23
N SER A 105 4.36 -8.04 -10.44
CA SER A 105 4.97 -9.36 -10.27
C SER A 105 4.02 -10.37 -9.64
N CYS A 106 3.23 -9.97 -8.64
CA CYS A 106 2.24 -10.82 -7.99
C CYS A 106 1.13 -11.30 -8.94
N LEU A 107 0.75 -10.48 -9.93
CA LEU A 107 -0.24 -10.84 -10.94
C LEU A 107 0.17 -12.10 -11.73
N PHE A 108 1.48 -12.29 -11.95
CA PHE A 108 2.02 -13.39 -12.74
C PHE A 108 2.59 -14.53 -11.89
N SER A 109 3.02 -14.28 -10.66
CA SER A 109 3.73 -15.24 -9.81
C SER A 109 2.86 -15.88 -8.73
N LEU A 110 1.80 -15.23 -8.27
CA LEU A 110 0.92 -15.79 -7.25
C LEU A 110 -0.23 -16.60 -7.86
N GLU A 111 -0.67 -17.61 -7.10
CA GLU A 111 -1.96 -18.24 -7.38
C GLU A 111 -3.10 -17.20 -7.32
N ARG A 112 -4.15 -17.43 -8.11
CA ARG A 112 -5.26 -16.47 -8.25
C ARG A 112 -5.91 -16.07 -6.91
N SER A 113 -6.08 -17.01 -6.00
CA SER A 113 -6.67 -16.76 -4.66
C SER A 113 -5.77 -15.87 -3.81
N ALA A 114 -4.46 -16.12 -3.78
CA ALA A 114 -3.46 -15.34 -3.07
C ALA A 114 -3.34 -13.92 -3.66
N TYR A 115 -3.28 -13.82 -4.99
CA TYR A 115 -3.29 -12.54 -5.69
C TYR A 115 -4.53 -11.71 -5.37
N LEU A 116 -5.73 -12.30 -5.47
CA LEU A 116 -6.99 -11.61 -5.17
C LEU A 116 -7.06 -11.14 -3.73
N ARG A 117 -6.57 -11.93 -2.78
CA ARG A 117 -6.48 -11.52 -1.37
C ARG A 117 -5.59 -10.29 -1.23
N MET A 118 -4.37 -10.34 -1.74
CA MET A 118 -3.42 -9.21 -1.70
C MET A 118 -4.01 -7.97 -2.37
N ARG A 119 -4.53 -8.11 -3.61
CA ARG A 119 -5.13 -7.02 -4.37
C ARG A 119 -6.33 -6.40 -3.65
N ASN A 120 -7.27 -7.23 -3.17
CA ASN A 120 -8.46 -6.73 -2.48
C ASN A 120 -8.10 -6.02 -1.18
N THR A 121 -7.09 -6.52 -0.45
CA THR A 121 -6.54 -5.83 0.72
C THR A 121 -5.95 -4.48 0.33
N LEU A 122 -5.12 -4.41 -0.72
CA LEU A 122 -4.54 -3.17 -1.24
C LEU A 122 -5.63 -2.14 -1.60
N VAL A 123 -6.61 -2.58 -2.39
CA VAL A 123 -7.71 -1.73 -2.88
C VAL A 123 -8.55 -1.21 -1.72
N THR A 124 -8.97 -2.10 -0.81
CA THR A 124 -9.85 -1.73 0.30
C THR A 124 -9.14 -0.82 1.30
N MET A 125 -7.88 -1.11 1.66
CA MET A 125 -7.13 -0.23 2.56
C MET A 125 -6.87 1.14 1.94
N THR A 126 -6.61 1.22 0.62
CA THR A 126 -6.43 2.48 -0.09
C THR A 126 -7.73 3.28 -0.14
N PHE A 127 -8.87 2.62 -0.34
CA PHE A 127 -10.18 3.26 -0.30
C PHE A 127 -10.51 3.78 1.11
N ILE A 128 -10.29 2.98 2.16
CA ILE A 128 -10.47 3.41 3.55
C ILE A 128 -9.56 4.61 3.86
N ALA A 129 -8.30 4.57 3.39
CA ALA A 129 -7.38 5.69 3.56
C ALA A 129 -7.93 6.96 2.92
N LEU A 130 -8.43 6.89 1.68
CA LEU A 130 -9.03 8.05 1.02
C LEU A 130 -10.23 8.60 1.80
N VAL A 131 -11.11 7.75 2.31
CA VAL A 131 -12.27 8.17 3.12
C VAL A 131 -11.79 8.88 4.40
N VAL A 132 -10.79 8.34 5.08
CA VAL A 132 -10.22 8.95 6.29
C VAL A 132 -9.52 10.27 5.97
N GLU A 133 -8.72 10.35 4.90
CA GLU A 133 -8.05 11.58 4.45
C GLU A 133 -9.05 12.72 4.17
N ILE A 134 -10.21 12.39 3.60
CA ILE A 134 -11.29 13.37 3.34
C ILE A 134 -12.00 13.76 4.64
N ALA A 135 -12.32 12.79 5.51
CA ALA A 135 -13.09 13.02 6.73
C ALA A 135 -12.24 13.66 7.84
N ILE A 136 -10.97 13.31 7.94
CA ILE A 136 -10.04 13.75 8.98
C ILE A 136 -8.73 14.21 8.31
N PRO A 137 -8.74 15.33 7.58
CA PRO A 137 -7.52 15.85 6.97
C PRO A 137 -6.48 16.14 8.06
N LEU A 138 -5.22 15.77 7.81
CA LEU A 138 -4.14 15.86 8.79
C LEU A 138 -2.88 16.42 8.15
N ALA A 139 -2.39 17.53 8.66
CA ALA A 139 -1.13 18.12 8.23
C ALA A 139 0.05 17.32 8.80
N PRO A 140 1.08 17.02 7.97
CA PRO A 140 2.23 16.22 8.38
C PRO A 140 3.17 17.00 9.31
N PRO A 141 4.01 16.30 10.12
CA PRO A 141 4.91 16.93 11.09
C PRO A 141 5.81 18.02 10.50
N ARG A 142 6.37 17.82 9.30
CA ARG A 142 7.31 18.76 8.65
C ARG A 142 6.76 20.17 8.43
N MET A 143 5.43 20.35 8.53
CA MET A 143 4.80 21.67 8.42
C MET A 143 4.81 22.46 9.74
N PHE A 144 5.40 21.92 10.81
CA PHE A 144 5.39 22.49 12.15
C PHE A 144 6.81 22.74 12.68
N PRO A 145 7.57 23.70 12.10
CA PRO A 145 8.91 24.03 12.58
C PRO A 145 8.90 24.57 14.03
N GLN A 146 7.80 25.15 14.47
CA GLN A 146 7.62 25.63 15.85
C GLN A 146 7.58 24.49 16.90
N TRP A 147 7.44 23.24 16.47
CA TRP A 147 7.54 22.03 17.31
C TRP A 147 8.86 21.29 17.08
N GLY A 148 9.83 21.93 16.40
CA GLY A 148 11.16 21.41 16.14
C GLY A 148 11.28 20.49 14.91
N TYR A 149 10.20 20.24 14.17
CA TYR A 149 10.27 19.41 12.95
C TYR A 149 10.94 20.19 11.80
N GLN A 150 11.80 19.50 11.05
CA GLN A 150 12.44 20.05 9.86
C GLN A 150 11.77 19.49 8.59
N ASP A 151 11.54 20.36 7.61
CA ASP A 151 11.15 19.94 6.25
C ASP A 151 12.40 19.60 5.43
N THR A 152 12.92 18.39 5.65
CA THR A 152 14.15 17.91 5.00
C THR A 152 14.02 17.83 3.48
N MET A 153 12.81 17.69 2.94
CA MET A 153 12.58 17.67 1.50
C MET A 153 12.77 19.03 0.86
N ASN A 154 12.44 20.11 1.56
CA ASN A 154 12.65 21.46 1.07
C ASN A 154 14.07 21.98 1.37
N THR A 155 14.67 21.56 2.48
CA THR A 155 15.99 22.07 2.91
C THR A 155 17.16 21.26 2.34
N ILE A 156 17.01 19.95 2.21
CA ILE A 156 18.08 19.02 1.77
C ILE A 156 17.73 18.44 0.38
N GLY A 157 16.44 18.19 0.09
CA GLY A 157 15.97 17.59 -1.17
C GLY A 157 16.28 16.09 -1.32
N PRO A 158 15.80 15.46 -2.41
CA PRO A 158 14.79 15.97 -3.34
C PRO A 158 13.41 16.06 -2.71
N SER A 159 12.53 16.92 -3.26
CA SER A 159 11.17 17.05 -2.79
C SER A 159 10.20 16.20 -3.64
N ALA A 160 9.44 15.32 -2.99
CA ALA A 160 8.33 14.58 -3.59
C ALA A 160 7.15 15.50 -3.98
N TYR A 161 7.18 16.74 -3.51
CA TYR A 161 6.11 17.75 -3.67
C TYR A 161 6.51 18.89 -4.62
N ALA A 162 7.60 18.73 -5.38
CA ALA A 162 8.04 19.68 -6.39
C ALA A 162 7.01 19.72 -7.56
N GLY A 163 6.43 20.91 -7.82
CA GLY A 163 5.45 21.12 -8.90
C GLY A 163 4.20 21.87 -8.46
N HIS A 164 3.55 22.59 -9.41
CA HIS A 164 2.46 23.52 -9.08
C HIS A 164 1.15 22.85 -8.67
N VAL A 165 0.84 21.66 -9.19
CA VAL A 165 -0.43 20.95 -8.95
C VAL A 165 -0.40 20.08 -7.69
N GLY A 166 0.79 19.66 -7.22
CA GLY A 166 0.94 18.77 -6.06
C GLY A 166 1.06 19.48 -4.71
N LYS A 167 1.25 20.81 -4.71
CA LYS A 167 1.73 21.54 -3.53
C LYS A 167 0.78 21.61 -2.33
N VAL A 168 -0.53 21.56 -2.54
CA VAL A 168 -1.49 21.72 -1.43
C VAL A 168 -2.31 20.44 -1.20
N ALA A 169 -2.91 19.90 -2.24
CA ALA A 169 -3.83 18.77 -2.13
C ALA A 169 -3.20 17.47 -1.60
N ASN A 170 -1.92 17.24 -1.93
CA ASN A 170 -1.23 16.01 -1.52
C ASN A 170 -0.56 16.10 -0.14
N GLN A 171 -0.48 17.28 0.46
CA GLN A 171 0.31 17.49 1.66
C GLN A 171 -0.48 17.35 2.97
N LEU A 172 -1.82 17.46 2.93
CA LEU A 172 -2.69 17.43 4.10
C LEU A 172 -3.35 16.07 4.34
N ALA A 173 -2.91 15.04 3.66
CA ALA A 173 -3.40 13.67 3.75
C ALA A 173 -2.37 12.78 4.45
N ALA A 174 -2.03 13.09 5.71
CA ALA A 174 -1.02 12.33 6.43
C ALA A 174 -1.56 10.99 6.96
N MET A 175 -2.83 10.92 7.37
CA MET A 175 -3.40 9.73 8.03
C MET A 175 -4.53 9.10 7.19
N PRO A 176 -4.53 7.75 7.06
CA PRO A 176 -3.46 6.82 7.42
C PRO A 176 -2.30 6.81 6.42
N SER A 177 -1.09 6.41 6.87
CA SER A 177 0.08 6.36 6.00
C SER A 177 0.00 5.21 4.99
N LEU A 178 -0.29 5.52 3.72
CA LEU A 178 -0.26 4.52 2.65
C LEU A 178 1.16 3.98 2.38
N HIS A 179 2.21 4.76 2.65
CA HIS A 179 3.59 4.28 2.57
C HIS A 179 3.81 3.09 3.52
N VAL A 180 3.47 3.28 4.80
CA VAL A 180 3.59 2.21 5.81
C VAL A 180 2.66 1.04 5.48
N GLY A 181 1.42 1.32 5.10
CA GLY A 181 0.43 0.30 4.80
C GLY A 181 0.83 -0.59 3.61
N TRP A 182 1.23 0.01 2.49
CA TRP A 182 1.62 -0.75 1.29
C TRP A 182 2.94 -1.49 1.48
N ALA A 183 3.95 -0.88 2.12
CA ALA A 183 5.20 -1.57 2.44
C ALA A 183 4.95 -2.78 3.36
N SER A 184 4.06 -2.64 4.35
CA SER A 184 3.69 -3.73 5.24
C SER A 184 2.86 -4.82 4.55
N LEU A 185 2.03 -4.47 3.57
CA LEU A 185 1.33 -5.44 2.73
C LEU A 185 2.30 -6.24 1.86
N ILE A 186 3.32 -5.59 1.29
CA ILE A 186 4.43 -6.25 0.58
C ILE A 186 5.10 -7.26 1.51
N ALA A 187 5.51 -6.83 2.69
CA ALA A 187 6.14 -7.70 3.69
C ALA A 187 5.25 -8.89 4.05
N LEU A 188 3.98 -8.65 4.33
CA LEU A 188 3.01 -9.69 4.70
C LEU A 188 2.79 -10.71 3.59
N THR A 189 2.72 -10.25 2.34
CA THR A 189 2.52 -11.11 1.16
C THR A 189 3.77 -11.96 0.89
N LEU A 190 4.96 -11.34 0.91
CA LEU A 190 6.21 -12.06 0.72
C LEU A 190 6.46 -13.07 1.84
N TRP A 191 6.15 -12.72 3.10
CA TRP A 191 6.29 -13.63 4.23
C TRP A 191 5.40 -14.88 4.13
N ARG A 192 4.23 -14.75 3.49
CA ARG A 192 3.28 -15.87 3.34
C ARG A 192 3.53 -16.75 2.14
N TYR A 193 3.97 -16.15 1.02
CA TYR A 193 3.95 -16.83 -0.28
C TYR A 193 5.33 -16.98 -0.94
N ALA A 194 6.38 -16.40 -0.35
CA ALA A 194 7.74 -16.50 -0.85
C ALA A 194 8.67 -17.26 0.14
N PRO A 195 9.87 -17.67 -0.29
CA PRO A 195 10.89 -18.19 0.61
C PRO A 195 11.20 -17.23 1.76
N ARG A 196 11.55 -17.75 2.95
CA ARG A 196 11.72 -16.96 4.17
C ARG A 196 12.71 -15.80 4.02
N TRP A 197 13.78 -15.97 3.25
CA TRP A 197 14.75 -14.91 3.02
C TRP A 197 14.16 -13.74 2.21
N ILE A 198 13.27 -14.01 1.22
CA ILE A 198 12.52 -12.98 0.49
C ILE A 198 11.52 -12.30 1.41
N GLY A 199 10.84 -13.08 2.27
CA GLY A 199 9.97 -12.53 3.31
C GLY A 199 10.71 -11.57 4.24
N ALA A 200 11.93 -11.93 4.66
CA ALA A 200 12.78 -11.08 5.49
C ALA A 200 13.18 -9.76 4.77
N LEU A 201 13.47 -9.81 3.46
CA LEU A 201 13.70 -8.60 2.65
C LEU A 201 12.44 -7.70 2.61
N GLY A 202 11.26 -8.31 2.50
CA GLY A 202 9.99 -7.58 2.58
C GLY A 202 9.80 -6.86 3.93
N VAL A 203 10.12 -7.54 5.03
CA VAL A 203 10.10 -6.94 6.38
C VAL A 203 11.13 -5.81 6.48
N GLY A 204 12.35 -6.01 5.96
CA GLY A 204 13.38 -4.98 5.90
C GLY A 204 12.91 -3.73 5.13
N HIS A 205 12.24 -3.92 3.98
CA HIS A 205 11.62 -2.83 3.21
C HIS A 205 10.54 -2.08 4.03
N ALA A 206 9.66 -2.80 4.73
CA ALA A 206 8.63 -2.17 5.57
C ALA A 206 9.26 -1.36 6.71
N MET A 207 10.25 -1.90 7.39
CA MET A 207 10.97 -1.20 8.46
C MET A 207 11.73 0.02 7.94
N ALA A 208 12.40 -0.09 6.78
CA ALA A 208 13.03 1.05 6.12
C ALA A 208 12.02 2.14 5.78
N THR A 209 10.84 1.76 5.24
CA THR A 209 9.76 2.72 4.93
C THR A 209 9.25 3.42 6.18
N ILE A 210 8.99 2.70 7.28
CA ILE A 210 8.58 3.27 8.57
C ILE A 210 9.61 4.27 9.08
N THR A 211 10.90 3.91 9.01
CA THR A 211 12.00 4.80 9.41
C THR A 211 12.04 6.05 8.54
N VAL A 212 11.99 5.87 7.22
CA VAL A 212 12.06 6.98 6.26
C VAL A 212 10.93 7.97 6.46
N VAL A 213 9.66 7.51 6.54
CA VAL A 213 8.52 8.43 6.71
C VAL A 213 8.57 9.18 8.03
N THR A 214 9.22 8.60 9.05
CA THR A 214 9.41 9.18 10.37
C THR A 214 10.50 10.25 10.34
N ILE A 215 11.73 9.91 9.87
CA ILE A 215 12.86 10.85 9.91
C ILE A 215 12.73 12.00 8.90
N THR A 216 11.97 11.80 7.83
CA THR A 216 11.60 12.88 6.89
C THR A 216 10.43 13.74 7.37
N ALA A 217 9.87 13.43 8.56
CA ALA A 217 8.71 14.12 9.15
C ALA A 217 7.49 14.21 8.19
N ASN A 218 7.31 13.24 7.29
CA ASN A 218 6.16 13.19 6.39
C ASN A 218 4.91 12.58 7.03
N HIS A 219 5.08 11.78 8.08
CA HIS A 219 3.98 11.13 8.80
C HIS A 219 4.21 11.17 10.31
N TRP A 220 3.12 11.31 11.04
CA TRP A 220 3.07 11.02 12.47
C TRP A 220 3.15 9.50 12.68
N ARG A 221 3.70 9.04 13.80
CA ARG A 221 3.73 7.60 14.10
C ARG A 221 2.35 6.98 14.17
N ILE A 222 1.38 7.75 14.65
CA ILE A 222 -0.02 7.31 14.69
C ILE A 222 -0.57 7.02 13.28
N ASP A 223 -0.13 7.71 12.25
CA ASP A 223 -0.56 7.46 10.86
C ASP A 223 -0.16 6.05 10.41
N GLY A 224 1.04 5.62 10.79
CA GLY A 224 1.55 4.28 10.55
C GLY A 224 0.79 3.22 11.34
N ILE A 225 0.50 3.49 12.61
CA ILE A 225 -0.28 2.57 13.48
C ILE A 225 -1.68 2.35 12.89
N VAL A 226 -2.37 3.43 12.52
CA VAL A 226 -3.70 3.33 11.88
C VAL A 226 -3.62 2.56 10.57
N ALA A 227 -2.59 2.80 9.74
CA ALA A 227 -2.38 2.06 8.51
C ALA A 227 -2.20 0.55 8.74
N LEU A 228 -1.46 0.15 9.77
CA LEU A 228 -1.29 -1.26 10.15
C LEU A 228 -2.60 -1.87 10.65
N ILE A 229 -3.38 -1.16 11.46
CA ILE A 229 -4.70 -1.62 11.91
C ILE A 229 -5.61 -1.87 10.71
N VAL A 230 -5.69 -0.93 9.77
CA VAL A 230 -6.49 -1.06 8.55
C VAL A 230 -5.99 -2.23 7.69
N LEU A 231 -4.67 -2.39 7.53
CA LEU A 231 -4.08 -3.51 6.80
C LEU A 231 -4.51 -4.85 7.40
N PHE A 232 -4.28 -5.06 8.70
CA PHE A 232 -4.57 -6.35 9.32
C PHE A 232 -6.07 -6.65 9.40
N ALA A 233 -6.91 -5.64 9.58
CA ALA A 233 -8.37 -5.81 9.56
C ALA A 233 -8.87 -6.24 8.17
N THR A 234 -8.41 -5.56 7.11
CA THR A 234 -8.80 -5.88 5.72
C THR A 234 -8.25 -7.22 5.26
N ASP A 235 -6.97 -7.52 5.52
CA ASP A 235 -6.36 -8.80 5.17
C ASP A 235 -7.05 -9.98 5.86
N ARG A 236 -7.43 -9.81 7.14
CA ARG A 236 -8.16 -10.84 7.90
C ARG A 236 -9.56 -11.08 7.33
N ALA A 237 -10.26 -10.02 6.91
CA ALA A 237 -11.57 -10.12 6.29
C ALA A 237 -11.53 -10.91 4.97
N PHE A 238 -10.54 -10.64 4.12
CA PHE A 238 -10.36 -11.38 2.87
C PHE A 238 -9.78 -12.79 3.07
N GLY A 239 -8.99 -13.01 4.11
CA GLY A 239 -8.47 -14.33 4.48
C GLY A 239 -9.55 -15.31 4.95
N LYS A 240 -10.61 -14.85 5.62
CA LYS A 240 -11.76 -15.67 6.00
C LYS A 240 -12.56 -16.09 4.77
N ARG A 241 -12.88 -15.15 3.88
CA ARG A 241 -13.65 -15.44 2.64
C ARG A 241 -12.97 -16.49 1.73
N CYS A 242 -11.64 -16.52 1.68
CA CYS A 242 -10.92 -17.54 0.91
C CYS A 242 -11.03 -18.94 1.54
N ARG A 243 -11.19 -19.05 2.86
CA ARG A 243 -11.38 -20.33 3.55
C ARG A 243 -12.82 -20.85 3.45
N ASP A 244 -13.78 -19.97 3.58
CA ASP A 244 -15.21 -20.31 3.56
C ASP A 244 -15.69 -20.67 2.13
N GLY A 245 -14.96 -20.22 1.08
CA GLY A 245 -15.23 -20.56 -0.31
C GLY A 245 -14.66 -21.93 -0.76
N VAL A 246 -13.82 -22.55 0.06
CA VAL A 246 -13.38 -23.94 -0.15
C VAL A 246 -14.26 -24.84 0.71
N ALA A 247 -15.42 -25.26 0.15
CA ALA A 247 -16.25 -26.27 0.79
C ALA A 247 -15.40 -27.53 1.05
N PRO A 248 -15.52 -28.17 2.23
CA PRO A 248 -14.87 -29.45 2.47
C PRO A 248 -15.31 -30.42 1.37
N ALA A 249 -14.33 -31.05 0.71
CA ALA A 249 -14.65 -32.18 -0.17
C ALA A 249 -15.48 -33.16 0.64
N GLU A 250 -16.71 -33.46 0.18
CA GLU A 250 -17.56 -34.50 0.77
C GLU A 250 -16.74 -35.79 0.84
N SER A 251 -16.57 -36.28 2.06
CA SER A 251 -15.97 -37.60 2.29
C SER A 251 -16.80 -38.61 1.53
N PRO A 252 -16.20 -39.53 0.77
CA PRO A 252 -16.98 -40.57 0.08
C PRO A 252 -17.77 -41.36 1.12
N VAL A 253 -19.07 -41.36 0.97
CA VAL A 253 -20.00 -42.15 1.75
C VAL A 253 -19.64 -43.61 1.48
N THR A 254 -18.98 -44.25 2.43
CA THR A 254 -18.80 -45.72 2.43
C THR A 254 -20.17 -46.32 2.67
N SER A 255 -20.78 -46.87 1.62
CA SER A 255 -21.94 -47.73 1.73
C SER A 255 -21.59 -48.99 2.50
N PRO A 256 -22.34 -49.37 3.54
CA PRO A 256 -22.15 -50.66 4.20
C PRO A 256 -22.74 -51.75 3.32
N THR A 257 -21.95 -52.77 3.01
CA THR A 257 -22.36 -54.08 2.47
C THR A 257 -22.98 -54.93 3.55
#